data_40fe4d4312ce271b4a39f71b768780d0
#
_entry.id   40fe4d4312ce271b4a39f71b768780d0
#
_cell.length_a   1.000
_cell.length_b   1.000
_cell.length_c   1.000
_cell.angle_alpha   90.00
_cell.angle_beta   90.00
_cell.angle_gamma   90.00
#
_symmetry.space_group_name_H-M   'P 1'
#
loop_
_entity.id
_entity.type
_entity.pdbx_description
1 polymer ?
#
loop_
_entity_poly.entity_id
_entity_poly.type
_entity_poly.pdbx_seq_one_letter_code
_entity_poly.pdbx_strand_id
1 'polypeptide(L)'
;YTKSFMHSKVAVIDGTWSTIGSSNIDPFSLLLAREANIFIWDKSFASQLKKNIEEDIRLGGTEILLKDWDKSHLIKRIKSRIAYFIIRISLGVANI
;
A
#
# COMPACT_ATOMS: atom_id res chain seq x y z
N TYR A 1 4.86 -6.62 -4.75
CA TYR A 1 4.40 -7.22 -6.00
C TYR A 1 5.39 -6.92 -7.12
N THR A 2 5.86 -7.95 -7.83
CA THR A 2 7.00 -7.82 -8.76
C THR A 2 6.67 -8.16 -10.22
N LYS A 3 5.46 -8.66 -10.51
CA LYS A 3 5.08 -9.06 -11.88
C LYS A 3 4.71 -7.89 -12.79
N SER A 4 4.11 -6.86 -12.24
CA SER A 4 3.68 -5.68 -12.98
C SER A 4 3.52 -4.49 -12.04
N PHE A 5 3.20 -3.33 -12.60
CA PHE A 5 2.83 -2.18 -11.80
C PHE A 5 1.43 -2.36 -11.21
N MET A 6 1.33 -2.43 -9.89
CA MET A 6 0.07 -2.54 -9.17
C MET A 6 -0.24 -1.21 -8.48
N HIS A 7 -1.43 -0.67 -8.73
CA HIS A 7 -1.88 0.61 -8.16
C HIS A 7 -3.28 0.52 -7.55
N SER A 8 -3.63 -0.62 -6.99
CA SER A 8 -4.92 -0.84 -6.32
C SER A 8 -4.91 -0.32 -4.88
N LYS A 9 -5.98 0.30 -4.45
CA LYS A 9 -6.27 0.64 -3.06
C LYS A 9 -7.54 -0.09 -2.67
N VAL A 10 -7.38 -1.27 -2.13
CA VAL A 10 -8.48 -2.18 -1.79
C VAL A 10 -8.27 -2.75 -0.41
N ALA A 11 -9.36 -3.01 0.30
CA ALA A 11 -9.33 -3.75 1.55
C ALA A 11 -10.58 -4.61 1.69
N VAL A 12 -10.44 -5.72 2.41
CA VAL A 12 -11.55 -6.58 2.84
C VAL A 12 -11.44 -6.74 4.35
N ILE A 13 -12.53 -6.49 5.06
CA ILE A 13 -12.62 -6.53 6.51
C ILE A 13 -13.69 -7.53 6.91
N ASP A 14 -13.32 -8.47 7.79
CA ASP A 14 -14.19 -9.52 8.35
C ASP A 14 -14.94 -10.34 7.28
N GLY A 15 -14.39 -10.46 6.08
CA GLY A 15 -15.00 -11.21 4.98
C GLY A 15 -16.38 -10.72 4.53
N THR A 16 -16.75 -9.51 4.91
CA THR A 16 -18.09 -8.94 4.63
C THR A 16 -18.01 -7.55 4.06
N TRP A 17 -17.06 -6.77 4.51
CA TRP A 17 -16.89 -5.37 4.17
C TRP A 17 -15.71 -5.18 3.24
N SER A 18 -15.91 -4.37 2.21
CA SER A 18 -14.86 -4.10 1.22
C SER A 18 -14.80 -2.63 0.89
N THR A 19 -13.61 -2.14 0.57
CA THR A 19 -13.40 -0.81 0.00
C THR A 19 -12.52 -0.90 -1.23
N ILE A 20 -12.89 -0.13 -2.25
CA ILE A 20 -12.11 0.02 -3.49
C ILE A 20 -12.08 1.52 -3.79
N GLY A 21 -10.89 2.05 -4.07
CA GLY A 21 -10.79 3.46 -4.39
C GLY A 21 -9.42 3.94 -4.78
N SER A 22 -9.29 5.24 -4.81
CA SER A 22 -8.04 5.94 -5.14
C SER A 22 -7.25 6.39 -3.91
N SER A 23 -7.88 6.45 -2.74
CA SER A 23 -7.31 7.01 -1.52
C SER A 23 -6.18 6.17 -0.94
N ASN A 24 -5.02 6.78 -0.73
CA ASN A 24 -3.95 6.20 0.07
C ASN A 24 -4.19 6.50 1.57
N ILE A 25 -3.60 5.69 2.44
CA ILE A 25 -3.62 5.94 3.88
C ILE A 25 -2.40 6.80 4.24
N ASP A 26 -2.46 8.06 3.86
CA ASP A 26 -1.46 9.06 4.18
C ASP A 26 -2.11 10.44 4.36
N PRO A 27 -1.47 11.37 5.12
CA PRO A 27 -2.05 12.68 5.42
C PRO A 27 -2.36 13.52 4.18
N PHE A 28 -1.57 13.42 3.13
CA PHE A 28 -1.78 14.18 1.90
C PHE A 28 -3.05 13.72 1.18
N SER A 29 -3.20 12.41 0.97
CA SER A 29 -4.40 11.85 0.33
C SER A 29 -5.66 12.13 1.15
N LEU A 30 -5.59 11.99 2.48
CA LEU A 30 -6.75 12.14 3.35
C LEU A 30 -7.20 13.60 3.55
N LEU A 31 -6.28 14.56 3.46
CA LEU A 31 -6.56 15.96 3.79
C LEU A 31 -6.60 16.89 2.58
N LEU A 32 -5.82 16.63 1.54
CA LEU A 32 -5.58 17.57 0.46
C LEU A 32 -5.94 17.04 -0.92
N ALA A 33 -5.86 15.73 -1.16
CA ALA A 33 -6.18 15.15 -2.44
C ALA A 33 -7.70 14.94 -2.62
N ARG A 34 -8.16 15.05 -3.86
CA ARG A 34 -9.54 14.66 -4.21
C ARG A 34 -9.56 13.17 -4.51
N GLU A 35 -10.06 12.41 -3.55
CA GLU A 35 -10.08 10.96 -3.60
C GLU A 35 -11.51 10.44 -3.56
N ALA A 36 -11.73 9.28 -4.15
CA ALA A 36 -13.02 8.60 -4.13
C ALA A 36 -12.84 7.14 -3.76
N ASN A 37 -13.65 6.68 -2.80
CA ASN A 37 -13.71 5.29 -2.40
C ASN A 37 -15.16 4.79 -2.41
N ILE A 38 -15.34 3.55 -2.81
CA ILE A 38 -16.61 2.83 -2.72
C ILE A 38 -16.50 1.86 -1.55
N PHE A 39 -17.53 1.84 -0.72
CA PHE A 39 -17.68 0.90 0.39
C PHE A 39 -18.80 -0.07 0.06
N ILE A 40 -18.54 -1.37 0.18
CA ILE A 40 -19.45 -2.43 -0.21
C ILE A 40 -19.64 -3.36 0.98
N TRP A 41 -20.89 -3.53 1.40
CA TRP A 41 -21.29 -4.46 2.44
C TRP A 41 -21.94 -5.70 1.83
N ASP A 42 -21.13 -6.65 1.39
CA ASP A 42 -21.61 -7.87 0.75
C ASP A 42 -20.58 -9.00 0.90
N LYS A 43 -21.03 -10.14 1.45
CA LYS A 43 -20.14 -11.29 1.70
C LYS A 43 -19.63 -11.94 0.43
N SER A 44 -20.44 -12.04 -0.61
CA SER A 44 -20.08 -12.66 -1.87
C SER A 44 -19.00 -11.85 -2.57
N PHE A 45 -19.21 -10.53 -2.65
CA PHE A 45 -18.22 -9.59 -3.20
C PHE A 45 -16.93 -9.60 -2.41
N ALA A 46 -17.00 -9.52 -1.08
CA ALA A 46 -15.83 -9.55 -0.20
C ALA A 46 -15.02 -10.85 -0.36
N SER A 47 -15.71 -11.98 -0.47
CA SER A 47 -15.05 -13.28 -0.71
C SER A 47 -14.34 -13.33 -2.05
N GLN A 48 -14.95 -12.81 -3.10
CA GLN A 48 -14.33 -12.76 -4.43
C GLN A 48 -13.13 -11.82 -4.48
N LEU A 49 -13.26 -10.62 -3.90
CA LEU A 49 -12.16 -9.66 -3.81
C LEU A 49 -10.99 -10.23 -3.00
N LYS A 50 -11.27 -10.88 -1.89
CA LYS A 50 -10.25 -11.54 -1.08
C LYS A 50 -9.50 -12.60 -1.88
N LYS A 51 -10.20 -13.47 -2.61
CA LYS A 51 -9.57 -14.48 -3.47
C LYS A 51 -8.65 -13.85 -4.52
N ASN A 52 -9.08 -12.76 -5.14
CA ASN A 52 -8.27 -12.06 -6.13
C ASN A 52 -6.98 -11.49 -5.50
N ILE A 53 -7.08 -10.86 -4.30
CA ILE A 53 -5.93 -10.34 -3.57
C ILE A 53 -4.95 -11.49 -3.21
N GLU A 54 -5.47 -12.59 -2.68
CA GLU A 54 -4.65 -13.75 -2.30
C GLU A 54 -3.95 -14.38 -3.52
N GLU A 55 -4.64 -14.45 -4.66
CA GLU A 55 -4.06 -14.93 -5.91
C GLU A 55 -2.97 -14.00 -6.44
N ASP A 56 -3.17 -12.70 -6.39
CA ASP A 56 -2.16 -11.71 -6.79
C ASP A 56 -0.91 -11.82 -5.90
N ILE A 57 -1.09 -11.96 -4.60
CA ILE A 57 0.02 -12.20 -3.65
C ILE A 57 0.75 -13.49 -3.99
N ARG A 58 0.02 -14.57 -4.23
CA ARG A 58 0.60 -15.88 -4.57
C ARG A 58 1.40 -15.85 -5.87
N LEU A 59 0.90 -15.16 -6.88
CA LEU A 59 1.52 -15.11 -8.21
C LEU A 59 2.69 -14.13 -8.32
N GLY A 60 2.67 -13.05 -7.60
CA GLY A 60 3.64 -11.97 -7.79
C GLY A 60 4.13 -11.27 -6.53
N GLY A 61 3.61 -11.63 -5.36
CA GLY A 61 4.05 -11.08 -4.08
C GLY A 61 5.38 -11.66 -3.62
N THR A 62 6.22 -10.82 -3.06
CA THR A 62 7.44 -11.23 -2.34
C THR A 62 7.34 -10.71 -0.91
N GLU A 63 7.35 -11.62 0.05
CA GLU A 63 7.37 -11.26 1.46
C GLU A 63 8.71 -10.64 1.84
N ILE A 64 8.67 -9.47 2.47
CA ILE A 64 9.86 -8.79 2.98
C ILE A 64 9.92 -9.03 4.49
N LEU A 65 10.90 -9.81 4.91
CA LEU A 65 11.11 -10.11 6.32
C LEU A 65 12.07 -9.09 6.94
N LEU A 66 11.80 -8.70 8.18
CA LEU A 66 12.64 -7.76 8.92
C LEU A 66 14.10 -8.23 9.01
N LYS A 67 14.30 -9.54 9.23
CA LYS A 67 15.65 -10.16 9.25
C LYS A 67 16.44 -9.97 7.95
N ASP A 68 15.75 -9.92 6.80
CA ASP A 68 16.39 -9.74 5.50
C ASP A 68 16.76 -8.28 5.27
N TRP A 69 15.95 -7.36 5.82
CA TRP A 69 16.26 -5.95 5.86
C TRP A 69 17.50 -5.66 6.71
N ASP A 70 17.60 -6.24 7.88
CA ASP A 70 18.73 -6.05 8.79
C ASP A 70 20.05 -6.60 8.25
N LYS A 71 19.99 -7.65 7.42
CA LYS A 71 21.16 -8.22 6.70
C LYS A 71 21.52 -7.46 5.43
N SER A 72 20.72 -6.47 5.02
CA SER A 72 21.00 -5.72 3.81
C SER A 72 22.30 -4.90 3.93
N HIS A 73 23.03 -4.77 2.81
CA HIS A 73 24.28 -4.01 2.76
C HIS A 73 24.13 -2.60 3.34
N LEU A 74 25.09 -2.16 4.14
CA LEU A 74 25.11 -0.84 4.79
C LEU A 74 24.82 0.31 3.79
N ILE A 75 25.40 0.24 2.59
CA ILE A 75 25.20 1.23 1.53
C ILE A 75 23.71 1.33 1.13
N LYS A 76 23.01 0.19 1.02
CA LYS A 76 21.57 0.16 0.70
C LYS A 76 20.74 0.82 1.80
N ARG A 77 21.11 0.56 3.07
CA ARG A 77 20.44 1.16 4.24
C ARG A 77 20.65 2.68 4.29
N ILE A 78 21.86 3.15 4.01
CA ILE A 78 22.18 4.58 3.97
C ILE A 78 21.40 5.27 2.85
N LYS A 79 21.39 4.72 1.63
CA LYS A 79 20.62 5.25 0.50
C LYS A 79 19.13 5.34 0.81
N SER A 80 18.55 4.31 1.43
CA SER A 80 17.15 4.29 1.83
C SER A 80 16.84 5.36 2.87
N ARG A 81 17.72 5.59 3.85
CA ARG A 81 17.56 6.66 4.84
C ARG A 81 17.60 8.05 4.20
N ILE A 82 18.55 8.28 3.31
CA ILE A 82 18.66 9.56 2.58
C ILE A 82 17.39 9.81 1.76
N ALA A 83 16.93 8.82 0.99
CA ALA A 83 15.69 8.92 0.21
C ALA A 83 14.48 9.21 1.12
N TYR A 84 14.38 8.54 2.26
CA TYR A 84 13.32 8.79 3.24
C TYR A 84 13.33 10.25 3.74
N PHE A 85 14.50 10.77 4.11
CA PHE A 85 14.61 12.16 4.57
C PHE A 85 14.26 13.18 3.49
N ILE A 86 14.70 12.94 2.25
CA ILE A 86 14.36 13.82 1.11
C ILE A 86 12.84 13.85 0.91
N ILE A 87 12.19 12.71 0.86
CA ILE A 87 10.74 12.61 0.72
C ILE A 87 10.02 13.30 1.88
N ARG A 88 10.47 13.05 3.10
CA ARG A 88 9.86 13.64 4.30
C ARG A 88 9.96 15.17 4.32
N ILE A 89 11.10 15.72 3.92
CA ILE A 89 11.29 17.17 3.82
C ILE A 89 10.38 17.73 2.71
N SER A 90 10.35 17.10 1.54
CA SER A 90 9.51 17.51 0.41
C SER A 90 8.03 17.53 0.77
N LEU A 91 7.54 16.49 1.48
CA LEU A 91 6.16 16.44 1.95
C LEU A 91 5.89 17.43 3.10
N GLY A 92 6.87 17.66 3.96
CA GLY A 92 6.76 18.65 5.06
C GLY A 92 6.69 20.09 4.55
N VAL A 93 7.38 20.41 3.47
CA VAL A 93 7.30 21.73 2.82
C VAL A 93 5.98 21.91 2.07
N ALA A 94 5.39 20.85 1.54
CA ALA A 94 4.08 20.90 0.88
C ALA A 94 2.90 21.08 1.86
N ASN A 95 3.12 20.90 3.16
CA ASN A 95 2.12 21.05 4.22
C ASN A 95 2.12 22.45 4.89
N ILE A 96 2.77 23.42 4.26
CA ILE A 96 2.75 24.81 4.72
C ILE A 96 1.71 25.62 3.96
#